data_9c8bb4f5e420c4bd50daf40e6df0453b
#
_entry.id   9c8bb4f5e420c4bd50daf40e6df0453b
#
_cell.length_a   1.000
_cell.length_b   1.000
_cell.length_c   1.000
_cell.angle_alpha   90.00
_cell.angle_beta   90.00
_cell.angle_gamma   90.00
#
_symmetry.space_group_name_H-M   'P 1'
#
loop_
_entity.id
_entity.type
_entity.pdbx_description
1 polymer ?
#
loop_
_entity_poly.entity_id
_entity_poly.type
_entity_poly.pdbx_seq_one_letter_code
_entity_poly.pdbx_strand_id
1 'polypeptide(L)'
;IAYWLGKLGEESIRKFGSRHNSVRPESLSMFARFIHWGILAVGILMGLSMIGLPITHLAILVSALSVGIGFGLQTIVNNSVAGLILISERAVSLGDIIATPSGQVGRVTMITIRATRIVTPTGQAIIIPNASLINGSFTNYTMDRRGVRKIYPFSIPYGIDFRKVKEIIEKAAVSVPFCIKPDALHEVECGITGFGNFGINVELVVWVDPIELMEPYRLEAAFLNAINDACVANGIVMPGPSYGVTVSPTPTPVAFNAQVSGTSSPVPSNLRAPAP
;
A
#
# COMPACT_ATOMS: atom_id res chain seq x y z
N ILE A 1 -43.40 -31.04 -19.92
CA ILE A 1 -43.61 -30.50 -18.54
C ILE A 1 -42.38 -29.68 -18.12
N ALA A 2 -41.17 -30.22 -18.12
CA ALA A 2 -39.94 -29.51 -17.68
C ALA A 2 -39.70 -28.21 -18.44
N TYR A 3 -39.91 -28.19 -19.74
CA TYR A 3 -39.81 -26.98 -20.57
C TYR A 3 -40.80 -25.88 -20.13
N TRP A 4 -42.06 -26.25 -19.86
CA TRP A 4 -43.06 -25.31 -19.39
C TRP A 4 -42.79 -24.79 -17.97
N LEU A 5 -42.31 -25.65 -17.09
CA LEU A 5 -41.87 -25.25 -15.74
C LEU A 5 -40.68 -24.31 -15.79
N GLY A 6 -39.71 -24.56 -16.67
CA GLY A 6 -38.56 -23.67 -16.89
C GLY A 6 -38.99 -22.28 -17.39
N LYS A 7 -39.95 -22.23 -18.32
CA LYS A 7 -40.50 -20.97 -18.85
C LYS A 7 -41.30 -20.20 -17.81
N LEU A 8 -42.10 -20.88 -16.99
CA LEU A 8 -42.79 -20.27 -15.85
C LEU A 8 -41.81 -19.71 -14.79
N GLY A 9 -40.70 -20.42 -14.51
CA GLY A 9 -39.62 -19.95 -13.64
C GLY A 9 -38.98 -18.67 -14.18
N GLU A 10 -38.67 -18.63 -15.47
CA GLU A 10 -38.11 -17.47 -16.14
C GLU A 10 -39.04 -16.24 -16.05
N GLU A 11 -40.33 -16.42 -16.34
CA GLU A 11 -41.34 -15.36 -16.27
C GLU A 11 -41.53 -14.84 -14.83
N SER A 12 -41.51 -15.75 -13.84
CA SER A 12 -41.65 -15.40 -12.43
C SER A 12 -40.48 -14.54 -11.94
N ILE A 13 -39.23 -14.88 -12.33
CA ILE A 13 -38.05 -14.13 -12.00
C ILE A 13 -38.07 -12.75 -12.68
N ARG A 14 -38.45 -12.67 -13.92
CA ARG A 14 -38.63 -11.41 -14.65
C ARG A 14 -39.64 -10.49 -13.97
N LYS A 15 -40.78 -11.03 -13.57
CA LYS A 15 -41.86 -10.27 -12.87
C LYS A 15 -41.40 -9.80 -11.48
N PHE A 16 -40.66 -10.62 -10.75
CA PHE A 16 -40.12 -10.25 -9.43
C PHE A 16 -39.07 -9.17 -9.56
N GLY A 17 -38.16 -9.28 -10.55
CA GLY A 17 -37.07 -8.30 -10.78
C GLY A 17 -37.57 -6.95 -11.28
N SER A 18 -38.66 -6.90 -12.06
CA SER A 18 -39.29 -5.65 -12.53
C SER A 18 -39.95 -4.84 -11.41
N ARG A 19 -40.29 -5.47 -10.27
CA ARG A 19 -40.84 -4.81 -9.09
C ARG A 19 -39.75 -4.16 -8.18
N HIS A 20 -38.50 -4.60 -8.28
CA HIS A 20 -37.39 -4.07 -7.50
C HIS A 20 -36.40 -3.37 -8.43
N ASN A 21 -36.48 -2.07 -8.51
CA ASN A 21 -35.70 -1.17 -9.40
C ASN A 21 -34.16 -1.16 -9.15
N SER A 22 -33.64 -2.04 -8.29
CA SER A 22 -32.23 -2.05 -7.87
C SER A 22 -31.34 -3.06 -8.61
N VAL A 23 -31.91 -3.94 -9.45
CA VAL A 23 -31.15 -4.98 -10.15
C VAL A 23 -31.11 -4.69 -11.65
N ARG A 24 -29.92 -4.68 -12.24
CA ARG A 24 -29.76 -4.47 -13.70
C ARG A 24 -30.52 -5.56 -14.46
N PRO A 25 -31.37 -5.20 -15.46
CA PRO A 25 -32.22 -6.14 -16.20
C PRO A 25 -31.41 -7.23 -16.93
N GLU A 26 -30.16 -6.94 -17.29
CA GLU A 26 -29.23 -7.88 -17.92
C GLU A 26 -28.84 -9.06 -17.01
N SER A 27 -28.56 -8.79 -15.76
CA SER A 27 -28.19 -9.83 -14.77
C SER A 27 -29.36 -10.74 -14.44
N LEU A 28 -30.58 -10.20 -14.37
CA LEU A 28 -31.80 -10.97 -14.17
C LEU A 28 -32.07 -11.94 -15.33
N SER A 29 -31.86 -11.50 -16.57
CA SER A 29 -32.07 -12.34 -17.76
C SER A 29 -31.06 -13.49 -17.83
N MET A 30 -29.80 -13.28 -17.36
CA MET A 30 -28.82 -14.35 -17.25
C MET A 30 -29.21 -15.37 -16.17
N PHE A 31 -29.58 -14.92 -14.98
CA PHE A 31 -30.04 -15.81 -13.90
C PHE A 31 -31.24 -16.63 -14.30
N ALA A 32 -32.21 -16.03 -14.95
CA ALA A 32 -33.42 -16.73 -15.45
C ALA A 32 -33.06 -17.84 -16.45
N ARG A 33 -32.11 -17.60 -17.38
CA ARG A 33 -31.60 -18.62 -18.29
C ARG A 33 -30.88 -19.75 -17.54
N PHE A 34 -30.04 -19.47 -16.57
CA PHE A 34 -29.38 -20.52 -15.79
C PHE A 34 -30.39 -21.44 -15.08
N ILE A 35 -31.40 -20.86 -14.47
CA ILE A 35 -32.48 -21.64 -13.84
C ILE A 35 -33.24 -22.47 -14.85
N HIS A 36 -33.59 -21.90 -16.01
CA HIS A 36 -34.25 -22.62 -17.09
C HIS A 36 -33.43 -23.83 -17.54
N TRP A 37 -32.14 -23.68 -17.81
CA TRP A 37 -31.26 -24.77 -18.20
C TRP A 37 -31.09 -25.82 -17.08
N GLY A 38 -31.07 -25.40 -15.83
CA GLY A 38 -31.03 -26.30 -14.66
C GLY A 38 -32.28 -27.16 -14.56
N ILE A 39 -33.47 -26.56 -14.71
CA ILE A 39 -34.78 -27.30 -14.71
C ILE A 39 -34.85 -28.26 -15.90
N LEU A 40 -34.39 -27.83 -17.08
CA LEU A 40 -34.36 -28.67 -18.28
C LEU A 40 -33.43 -29.88 -18.07
N ALA A 41 -32.25 -29.68 -17.51
CA ALA A 41 -31.28 -30.76 -17.21
C ALA A 41 -31.91 -31.80 -16.25
N VAL A 42 -32.54 -31.37 -15.17
CA VAL A 42 -33.26 -32.25 -14.24
C VAL A 42 -34.39 -32.96 -14.93
N GLY A 43 -35.16 -32.27 -15.77
CA GLY A 43 -36.26 -32.87 -16.55
C GLY A 43 -35.77 -33.94 -17.53
N ILE A 44 -34.62 -33.72 -18.17
CA ILE A 44 -34.00 -34.75 -19.07
C ILE A 44 -33.59 -35.98 -18.26
N LEU A 45 -32.94 -35.79 -17.11
CA LEU A 45 -32.54 -36.88 -16.22
C LEU A 45 -33.74 -37.71 -15.74
N MET A 46 -34.83 -37.05 -15.36
CA MET A 46 -36.08 -37.73 -15.00
C MET A 46 -36.70 -38.49 -16.20
N GLY A 47 -36.67 -37.88 -17.38
CA GLY A 47 -37.16 -38.54 -18.62
C GLY A 47 -36.35 -39.78 -18.97
N LEU A 48 -35.01 -39.74 -18.85
CA LEU A 48 -34.14 -40.89 -19.09
C LEU A 48 -34.41 -42.02 -18.08
N SER A 49 -34.69 -41.70 -16.84
CA SER A 49 -35.08 -42.65 -15.81
C SER A 49 -36.41 -43.36 -16.14
N MET A 50 -37.38 -42.65 -16.75
CA MET A 50 -38.66 -43.22 -17.14
C MET A 50 -38.57 -44.20 -18.34
N ILE A 51 -37.54 -44.04 -19.18
CA ILE A 51 -37.28 -44.94 -20.34
C ILE A 51 -36.56 -46.24 -19.90
N GLY A 52 -36.29 -46.39 -18.59
CA GLY A 52 -35.69 -47.62 -18.04
C GLY A 52 -34.18 -47.59 -17.89
N LEU A 53 -33.53 -46.44 -18.03
CA LEU A 53 -32.12 -46.29 -17.67
C LEU A 53 -31.97 -46.42 -16.15
N PRO A 54 -31.02 -47.26 -15.67
CA PRO A 54 -30.81 -47.43 -14.24
C PRO A 54 -30.41 -46.10 -13.58
N ILE A 55 -31.14 -45.70 -12.55
CA ILE A 55 -30.91 -44.46 -11.79
C ILE A 55 -29.44 -44.40 -11.27
N THR A 56 -28.86 -45.55 -10.98
CA THR A 56 -27.45 -45.65 -10.52
C THR A 56 -26.45 -45.09 -11.53
N HIS A 57 -26.61 -45.35 -12.82
CA HIS A 57 -25.73 -44.82 -13.87
C HIS A 57 -25.89 -43.28 -14.00
N LEU A 58 -27.13 -42.80 -13.92
CA LEU A 58 -27.40 -41.37 -13.94
C LEU A 58 -26.83 -40.67 -12.69
N ALA A 59 -26.94 -41.30 -11.52
CA ALA A 59 -26.36 -40.78 -10.28
C ALA A 59 -24.86 -40.63 -10.36
N ILE A 60 -24.14 -41.58 -10.95
CA ILE A 60 -22.69 -41.51 -11.14
C ILE A 60 -22.32 -40.33 -12.04
N LEU A 61 -23.01 -40.14 -13.15
CA LEU A 61 -22.78 -39.03 -14.07
C LEU A 61 -23.05 -37.67 -13.40
N VAL A 62 -24.17 -37.56 -12.69
CA VAL A 62 -24.53 -36.33 -11.95
C VAL A 62 -23.51 -36.04 -10.86
N SER A 63 -23.03 -37.06 -10.14
CA SER A 63 -22.00 -36.89 -9.10
C SER A 63 -20.70 -36.39 -9.70
N ALA A 64 -20.20 -36.96 -10.78
CA ALA A 64 -19.02 -36.51 -11.48
C ALA A 64 -19.14 -35.06 -11.97
N LEU A 65 -20.29 -34.71 -12.57
CA LEU A 65 -20.58 -33.35 -13.02
C LEU A 65 -20.66 -32.37 -11.86
N SER A 66 -21.29 -32.78 -10.75
CA SER A 66 -21.40 -31.92 -9.54
C SER A 66 -20.04 -31.60 -8.93
N VAL A 67 -19.11 -32.55 -8.90
CA VAL A 67 -17.73 -32.32 -8.46
C VAL A 67 -17.04 -31.30 -9.38
N GLY A 68 -17.16 -31.47 -10.71
CA GLY A 68 -16.60 -30.54 -11.67
C GLY A 68 -17.15 -29.11 -11.53
N ILE A 69 -18.47 -28.99 -11.39
CA ILE A 69 -19.14 -27.69 -11.15
C ILE A 69 -18.69 -27.11 -9.80
N GLY A 70 -18.58 -27.93 -8.76
CA GLY A 70 -18.11 -27.51 -7.44
C GLY A 70 -16.73 -26.88 -7.48
N PHE A 71 -15.77 -27.49 -8.17
CA PHE A 71 -14.45 -26.92 -8.39
C PHE A 71 -14.51 -25.61 -9.21
N GLY A 72 -15.35 -25.56 -10.24
CA GLY A 72 -15.54 -24.35 -11.06
C GLY A 72 -16.11 -23.17 -10.27
N LEU A 73 -16.97 -23.42 -9.28
CA LEU A 73 -17.62 -22.39 -8.46
C LEU A 73 -16.88 -22.10 -7.15
N GLN A 74 -15.87 -22.87 -6.79
CA GLN A 74 -15.15 -22.78 -5.52
C GLN A 74 -14.71 -21.36 -5.18
N THR A 75 -14.09 -20.65 -6.13
CA THR A 75 -13.60 -19.28 -5.92
C THR A 75 -14.76 -18.31 -5.66
N ILE A 76 -15.89 -18.47 -6.34
CA ILE A 76 -17.06 -17.60 -6.16
C ILE A 76 -17.65 -17.80 -4.77
N VAL A 77 -17.85 -19.05 -4.37
CA VAL A 77 -18.38 -19.40 -3.04
C VAL A 77 -17.44 -18.91 -1.94
N ASN A 78 -16.13 -19.16 -2.06
CA ASN A 78 -15.14 -18.71 -1.09
C ASN A 78 -15.15 -17.19 -0.90
N ASN A 79 -15.18 -16.42 -1.99
CA ASN A 79 -15.27 -14.96 -1.91
C ASN A 79 -16.60 -14.47 -1.31
N SER A 80 -17.70 -15.16 -1.58
CA SER A 80 -19.02 -14.80 -1.05
C SER A 80 -19.11 -15.07 0.45
N VAL A 81 -18.60 -16.20 0.91
CA VAL A 81 -18.50 -16.53 2.34
C VAL A 81 -17.57 -15.54 3.06
N ALA A 82 -16.41 -15.26 2.48
CA ALA A 82 -15.50 -14.26 3.02
C ALA A 82 -16.15 -12.87 3.12
N GLY A 83 -16.93 -12.46 2.10
CA GLY A 83 -17.66 -11.19 2.15
C GLY A 83 -18.69 -11.14 3.29
N LEU A 84 -19.40 -12.24 3.52
CA LEU A 84 -20.33 -12.35 4.64
C LEU A 84 -19.63 -12.24 6.00
N ILE A 85 -18.48 -12.90 6.14
CA ILE A 85 -17.65 -12.83 7.37
C ILE A 85 -17.19 -11.40 7.61
N LEU A 86 -16.59 -10.73 6.59
CA LEU A 86 -16.13 -9.33 6.70
C LEU A 86 -17.23 -8.40 7.20
N ILE A 87 -18.46 -8.55 6.69
CA ILE A 87 -19.60 -7.72 7.07
C ILE A 87 -20.09 -8.07 8.48
N SER A 88 -20.17 -9.35 8.82
CA SER A 88 -20.70 -9.80 10.11
C SER A 88 -19.76 -9.46 11.27
N GLU A 89 -18.46 -9.64 11.10
CA GLU A 89 -17.44 -9.34 12.11
C GLU A 89 -17.04 -7.87 12.14
N ARG A 90 -17.46 -7.07 11.15
CA ARG A 90 -17.07 -5.67 10.98
C ARG A 90 -15.56 -5.45 10.99
N ALA A 91 -14.81 -6.44 10.52
CA ALA A 91 -13.35 -6.33 10.40
C ALA A 91 -12.94 -5.19 9.45
N VAL A 92 -13.79 -4.92 8.45
CA VAL A 92 -13.69 -3.79 7.52
C VAL A 92 -15.07 -3.15 7.36
N SER A 93 -15.13 -1.84 7.47
CA SER A 93 -16.35 -1.05 7.29
C SER A 93 -16.20 -0.03 6.16
N LEU A 94 -17.34 0.48 5.66
CA LEU A 94 -17.32 1.57 4.69
C LEU A 94 -16.70 2.82 5.31
N GLY A 95 -15.75 3.43 4.60
CA GLY A 95 -15.00 4.59 5.05
C GLY A 95 -13.71 4.27 5.77
N ASP A 96 -13.47 3.02 6.16
CA ASP A 96 -12.22 2.61 6.79
C ASP A 96 -11.01 2.83 5.86
N ILE A 97 -9.88 3.14 6.48
CA ILE A 97 -8.59 3.21 5.82
C ILE A 97 -7.83 1.94 6.15
N ILE A 98 -7.55 1.17 5.11
CA ILE A 98 -6.86 -0.11 5.25
C ILE A 98 -5.61 -0.16 4.38
N ALA A 99 -4.61 -0.92 4.85
CA ALA A 99 -3.52 -1.40 3.99
C ALA A 99 -3.80 -2.84 3.57
N THR A 100 -3.76 -3.09 2.27
CA THR A 100 -3.95 -4.41 1.68
C THR A 100 -2.77 -5.34 2.00
N PRO A 101 -2.90 -6.66 1.82
CA PRO A 101 -1.77 -7.58 1.92
C PRO A 101 -0.59 -7.24 0.98
N SER A 102 -0.85 -6.51 -0.11
CA SER A 102 0.18 -5.99 -1.03
C SER A 102 0.78 -4.64 -0.60
N GLY A 103 0.40 -4.11 0.57
CA GLY A 103 0.93 -2.87 1.14
C GLY A 103 0.29 -1.59 0.61
N GLN A 104 -0.72 -1.68 -0.24
CA GLN A 104 -1.41 -0.50 -0.77
C GLN A 104 -2.40 0.05 0.25
N VAL A 105 -2.29 1.33 0.58
CA VAL A 105 -3.20 2.02 1.50
C VAL A 105 -4.34 2.66 0.72
N GLY A 106 -5.57 2.54 1.24
CA GLY A 106 -6.73 3.17 0.62
C GLY A 106 -7.96 3.18 1.52
N ARG A 107 -8.93 4.03 1.14
CA ARG A 107 -10.22 4.13 1.81
C ARG A 107 -11.21 3.15 1.20
N VAL A 108 -11.90 2.39 2.03
CA VAL A 108 -12.97 1.46 1.64
C VAL A 108 -14.18 2.27 1.17
N THR A 109 -14.55 2.12 -0.10
CA THR A 109 -15.68 2.83 -0.72
C THR A 109 -16.88 1.93 -0.97
N MET A 110 -16.67 0.62 -1.09
CA MET A 110 -17.74 -0.35 -1.34
C MET A 110 -17.31 -1.73 -0.87
N ILE A 111 -18.21 -2.44 -0.22
CA ILE A 111 -18.10 -3.86 0.09
C ILE A 111 -19.24 -4.58 -0.62
N THR A 112 -18.90 -5.50 -1.53
CA THR A 112 -19.86 -6.34 -2.24
C THR A 112 -19.74 -7.78 -1.76
N ILE A 113 -20.66 -8.64 -2.20
CA ILE A 113 -20.66 -10.04 -1.80
C ILE A 113 -19.35 -10.78 -2.14
N ARG A 114 -18.64 -10.39 -3.22
CA ARG A 114 -17.43 -11.08 -3.68
C ARG A 114 -16.13 -10.26 -3.57
N ALA A 115 -16.23 -8.93 -3.44
CA ALA A 115 -15.07 -8.06 -3.49
C ALA A 115 -15.30 -6.79 -2.69
N THR A 116 -14.22 -6.26 -2.13
CA THR A 116 -14.13 -4.96 -1.48
C THR A 116 -13.39 -4.00 -2.40
N ARG A 117 -13.92 -2.78 -2.56
CA ARG A 117 -13.29 -1.71 -3.35
C ARG A 117 -12.71 -0.68 -2.41
N ILE A 118 -11.42 -0.35 -2.62
CA ILE A 118 -10.75 0.77 -1.97
C ILE A 118 -10.36 1.82 -3.00
N VAL A 119 -10.19 3.05 -2.54
CA VAL A 119 -9.62 4.15 -3.34
C VAL A 119 -8.35 4.62 -2.65
N THR A 120 -7.24 4.62 -3.38
CA THR A 120 -5.93 5.05 -2.88
C THR A 120 -5.82 6.58 -2.82
N PRO A 121 -4.81 7.14 -2.12
CA PRO A 121 -4.50 8.57 -2.14
C PRO A 121 -4.28 9.14 -3.54
N THR A 122 -3.81 8.32 -4.48
CA THR A 122 -3.61 8.71 -5.89
C THR A 122 -4.87 8.63 -6.74
N GLY A 123 -6.05 8.35 -6.14
CA GLY A 123 -7.33 8.26 -6.83
C GLY A 123 -7.58 6.93 -7.56
N GLN A 124 -6.71 5.95 -7.44
CA GLN A 124 -6.88 4.64 -8.07
C GLN A 124 -7.89 3.80 -7.30
N ALA A 125 -8.84 3.19 -8.02
CA ALA A 125 -9.77 2.23 -7.44
C ALA A 125 -9.22 0.82 -7.54
N ILE A 126 -8.99 0.18 -6.40
CA ILE A 126 -8.51 -1.19 -6.31
C ILE A 126 -9.66 -2.10 -5.89
N ILE A 127 -9.86 -3.18 -6.61
CA ILE A 127 -10.88 -4.20 -6.32
C ILE A 127 -10.16 -5.43 -5.76
N ILE A 128 -10.46 -5.75 -4.52
CA ILE A 128 -9.82 -6.82 -3.76
C ILE A 128 -10.84 -7.94 -3.57
N PRO A 129 -10.57 -9.18 -4.01
CA PRO A 129 -11.40 -10.33 -3.67
C PRO A 129 -11.52 -10.48 -2.15
N ASN A 130 -12.73 -10.67 -1.62
CA ASN A 130 -12.95 -10.75 -0.17
C ASN A 130 -12.13 -11.88 0.49
N ALA A 131 -11.99 -13.00 -0.22
CA ALA A 131 -11.16 -14.12 0.25
C ALA A 131 -9.70 -13.72 0.47
N SER A 132 -9.16 -12.77 -0.32
CA SER A 132 -7.79 -12.29 -0.13
C SER A 132 -7.61 -11.46 1.14
N LEU A 133 -8.66 -10.76 1.60
CA LEU A 133 -8.64 -10.04 2.88
C LEU A 133 -8.76 -11.01 4.06
N ILE A 134 -9.62 -12.03 3.97
CA ILE A 134 -9.80 -13.00 5.08
C ILE A 134 -8.61 -13.95 5.21
N ASN A 135 -8.04 -14.40 4.09
CA ASN A 135 -6.94 -15.37 4.09
C ASN A 135 -5.56 -14.70 4.30
N GLY A 136 -5.46 -13.39 4.06
CA GLY A 136 -4.24 -12.61 4.24
C GLY A 136 -4.32 -11.68 5.46
N SER A 137 -3.15 -11.17 5.88
CA SER A 137 -3.12 -10.09 6.86
C SER A 137 -3.35 -8.75 6.18
N PHE A 138 -4.20 -7.93 6.73
CA PHE A 138 -4.38 -6.54 6.35
C PHE A 138 -4.34 -5.66 7.60
N THR A 139 -3.98 -4.38 7.44
CA THR A 139 -4.00 -3.42 8.55
C THR A 139 -5.21 -2.51 8.40
N ASN A 140 -6.03 -2.41 9.45
CA ASN A 140 -7.10 -1.41 9.52
C ASN A 140 -6.65 -0.28 10.47
N TYR A 141 -6.41 0.90 9.90
CA TYR A 141 -5.93 2.06 10.65
C TYR A 141 -7.04 2.78 11.42
N THR A 142 -8.30 2.58 11.04
CA THR A 142 -9.46 3.31 11.59
C THR A 142 -10.27 2.50 12.60
N MET A 143 -10.07 1.19 12.69
CA MET A 143 -10.87 0.28 13.51
C MET A 143 -10.90 0.70 14.98
N ASP A 144 -9.73 0.99 15.57
CA ASP A 144 -9.60 1.35 16.99
C ASP A 144 -9.58 2.87 17.25
N ARG A 145 -9.58 3.70 16.20
CA ARG A 145 -9.50 5.17 16.27
C ARG A 145 -8.37 5.71 17.14
N ARG A 146 -7.27 4.95 17.26
CA ARG A 146 -6.12 5.30 18.11
C ARG A 146 -5.11 6.25 17.49
N GLY A 147 -5.35 6.69 16.26
CA GLY A 147 -4.33 7.43 15.51
C GLY A 147 -3.28 6.51 14.88
N VAL A 148 -2.43 7.11 14.05
CA VAL A 148 -1.31 6.44 13.40
C VAL A 148 -0.02 7.13 13.79
N ARG A 149 0.96 6.35 14.21
CA ARG A 149 2.30 6.84 14.54
C ARG A 149 3.07 7.10 13.25
N LYS A 150 3.55 8.35 13.07
CA LYS A 150 4.42 8.75 11.98
C LYS A 150 5.79 9.14 12.50
N ILE A 151 6.82 8.83 11.72
CA ILE A 151 8.22 9.09 12.07
C ILE A 151 8.82 9.98 10.98
N TYR A 152 9.43 11.09 11.39
CA TYR A 152 10.10 12.04 10.51
C TYR A 152 11.59 12.10 10.87
N PRO A 153 12.47 11.44 10.10
CA PRO A 153 13.90 11.49 10.31
C PRO A 153 14.48 12.83 9.80
N PHE A 154 15.38 13.41 10.55
CA PHE A 154 16.17 14.58 10.16
C PHE A 154 17.53 14.55 10.86
N SER A 155 18.42 15.49 10.54
CA SER A 155 19.73 15.56 11.17
C SER A 155 20.00 16.96 11.72
N ILE A 156 20.70 17.02 12.85
CA ILE A 156 21.14 18.27 13.48
C ILE A 156 22.67 18.29 13.58
N PRO A 157 23.32 19.49 13.66
CA PRO A 157 24.77 19.58 13.74
C PRO A 157 25.30 19.03 15.03
N TYR A 158 26.56 18.58 15.01
CA TYR A 158 27.31 18.24 16.21
C TYR A 158 27.52 19.46 17.11
N GLY A 159 27.63 19.24 18.42
CA GLY A 159 27.92 20.30 19.40
C GLY A 159 26.72 21.14 19.82
N ILE A 160 25.52 20.86 19.31
CA ILE A 160 24.31 21.53 19.76
C ILE A 160 23.71 20.85 21.01
N ASP A 161 23.11 21.65 21.88
CA ASP A 161 22.34 21.10 23.02
C ASP A 161 21.03 20.44 22.54
N PHE A 162 21.05 19.11 22.46
CA PHE A 162 19.89 18.33 22.01
C PHE A 162 18.65 18.56 22.85
N ARG A 163 18.76 18.85 24.14
CA ARG A 163 17.56 19.06 24.99
C ARG A 163 16.77 20.27 24.52
N LYS A 164 17.46 21.36 24.14
CA LYS A 164 16.80 22.54 23.58
C LYS A 164 16.17 22.26 22.20
N VAL A 165 16.88 21.53 21.35
CA VAL A 165 16.37 21.13 20.04
C VAL A 165 15.11 20.30 20.21
N LYS A 166 15.11 19.32 21.11
CA LYS A 166 13.97 18.47 21.42
C LYS A 166 12.74 19.32 21.77
N GLU A 167 12.85 20.24 22.73
CA GLU A 167 11.72 21.09 23.15
C GLU A 167 11.17 21.95 22.01
N ILE A 168 12.07 22.52 21.18
CA ILE A 168 11.69 23.36 20.04
C ILE A 168 10.92 22.54 19.01
N ILE A 169 11.43 21.36 18.66
CA ILE A 169 10.84 20.50 17.61
C ILE A 169 9.53 19.90 18.08
N GLU A 170 9.44 19.42 19.32
CA GLU A 170 8.20 18.87 19.87
C GLU A 170 7.11 19.94 19.95
N LYS A 171 7.44 21.16 20.36
CA LYS A 171 6.50 22.28 20.36
C LYS A 171 6.04 22.65 18.95
N ALA A 172 6.94 22.68 17.98
CA ALA A 172 6.60 22.92 16.59
C ALA A 172 5.66 21.83 16.03
N ALA A 173 5.96 20.57 16.33
CA ALA A 173 5.13 19.44 15.89
C ALA A 173 3.71 19.48 16.44
N VAL A 174 3.55 19.81 17.72
CA VAL A 174 2.22 19.95 18.37
C VAL A 174 1.41 21.10 17.76
N SER A 175 2.05 22.11 17.19
CA SER A 175 1.36 23.22 16.54
C SER A 175 0.80 22.89 15.15
N VAL A 176 1.22 21.75 14.56
CA VAL A 176 0.71 21.30 13.26
C VAL A 176 -0.75 20.82 13.42
N PRO A 177 -1.68 21.30 12.58
CA PRO A 177 -3.11 20.96 12.70
C PRO A 177 -3.44 19.48 12.62
N PHE A 178 -2.55 18.68 11.98
CA PHE A 178 -2.71 17.24 11.79
C PHE A 178 -2.19 16.41 12.96
N CYS A 179 -1.48 17.03 13.89
CA CYS A 179 -0.97 16.36 15.08
C CYS A 179 -2.11 16.12 16.07
N ILE A 180 -2.28 14.87 16.49
CA ILE A 180 -3.16 14.56 17.63
C ILE A 180 -2.53 15.20 18.87
N LYS A 181 -3.36 15.90 19.65
CA LYS A 181 -2.88 16.55 20.89
C LYS A 181 -2.28 15.50 21.81
N PRO A 182 -1.09 15.79 22.37
CA PRO A 182 -0.43 14.85 23.27
C PRO A 182 -1.30 14.48 24.47
N ASP A 183 -1.42 13.19 24.72
CA ASP A 183 -2.06 12.58 25.89
C ASP A 183 -1.24 11.37 26.34
N ALA A 184 -1.73 10.60 27.31
CA ALA A 184 -1.04 9.41 27.82
C ALA A 184 -0.76 8.30 26.79
N LEU A 185 -1.45 8.32 25.63
CA LEU A 185 -1.31 7.33 24.55
C LEU A 185 -0.61 7.91 23.32
N HIS A 186 -0.65 9.23 23.12
CA HIS A 186 -0.19 9.93 21.94
C HIS A 186 0.90 10.95 22.28
N GLU A 187 2.01 10.45 22.82
CA GLU A 187 3.16 11.31 23.10
C GLU A 187 3.85 11.73 21.80
N VAL A 188 4.24 13.00 21.74
CA VAL A 188 5.13 13.53 20.70
C VAL A 188 6.54 13.42 21.25
N GLU A 189 7.37 12.67 20.56
CA GLU A 189 8.74 12.38 21.00
C GLU A 189 9.74 12.79 19.94
N CYS A 190 10.81 13.45 20.38
CA CYS A 190 11.99 13.71 19.56
C CYS A 190 13.20 13.03 20.20
N GLY A 191 13.86 12.14 19.47
CA GLY A 191 14.94 11.31 19.99
C GLY A 191 16.13 11.18 19.04
N ILE A 192 17.33 10.99 19.62
CA ILE A 192 18.53 10.65 18.84
C ILE A 192 18.47 9.17 18.46
N THR A 193 18.65 8.89 17.19
CA THR A 193 18.67 7.51 16.65
C THR A 193 20.07 7.06 16.22
N GLY A 194 21.02 7.99 16.11
CA GLY A 194 22.41 7.66 15.78
C GLY A 194 23.26 8.86 15.47
N PHE A 195 24.51 8.59 15.13
CA PHE A 195 25.49 9.59 14.73
C PHE A 195 25.86 9.35 13.26
N GLY A 196 25.59 10.34 12.42
CA GLY A 196 25.86 10.29 10.98
C GLY A 196 27.21 10.93 10.62
N ASN A 197 27.56 10.89 9.34
CA ASN A 197 28.83 11.46 8.88
C ASN A 197 28.93 12.99 9.05
N PHE A 198 27.78 13.68 9.02
CA PHE A 198 27.74 15.14 9.04
C PHE A 198 26.98 15.71 10.24
N GLY A 199 26.31 14.89 11.03
CA GLY A 199 25.53 15.35 12.17
C GLY A 199 24.90 14.20 12.96
N ILE A 200 24.09 14.56 13.94
CA ILE A 200 23.35 13.65 14.80
C ILE A 200 22.03 13.34 14.10
N ASN A 201 21.73 12.08 13.89
CA ASN A 201 20.45 11.62 13.35
C ASN A 201 19.38 11.64 14.44
N VAL A 202 18.28 12.28 14.13
CA VAL A 202 17.16 12.50 15.05
C VAL A 202 15.88 12.05 14.38
N GLU A 203 14.96 11.52 15.14
CA GLU A 203 13.61 11.21 14.68
C GLU A 203 12.58 11.96 15.52
N LEU A 204 11.65 12.60 14.83
CA LEU A 204 10.43 13.14 15.41
C LEU A 204 9.31 12.12 15.23
N VAL A 205 8.70 11.71 16.32
CA VAL A 205 7.57 10.80 16.37
C VAL A 205 6.31 11.56 16.73
N VAL A 206 5.30 11.45 15.89
CA VAL A 206 4.00 12.12 16.07
C VAL A 206 2.85 11.16 15.83
N TRP A 207 1.70 11.49 16.36
CA TRP A 207 0.46 10.77 16.13
C TRP A 207 -0.47 11.61 15.28
N VAL A 208 -1.06 11.00 14.24
CA VAL A 208 -1.94 11.66 13.27
C VAL A 208 -3.24 10.89 13.11
N ASP A 209 -4.32 11.59 12.74
CA ASP A 209 -5.57 10.91 12.41
C ASP A 209 -5.36 10.02 11.17
N PRO A 210 -5.83 8.75 11.19
CA PRO A 210 -5.75 7.88 10.04
C PRO A 210 -6.27 8.47 8.73
N ILE A 211 -7.24 9.41 8.81
CA ILE A 211 -7.82 10.05 7.63
C ILE A 211 -6.79 10.85 6.83
N GLU A 212 -5.76 11.37 7.50
CA GLU A 212 -4.69 12.14 6.88
C GLU A 212 -3.75 11.28 6.03
N LEU A 213 -3.79 9.95 6.20
CA LEU A 213 -3.06 9.02 5.32
C LEU A 213 -3.57 9.07 3.87
N MET A 214 -4.75 9.64 3.65
CA MET A 214 -5.32 9.82 2.31
C MET A 214 -4.76 11.05 1.58
N GLU A 215 -4.05 11.93 2.29
CA GLU A 215 -3.34 13.10 1.74
C GLU A 215 -1.86 13.10 2.17
N PRO A 216 -1.08 12.07 1.81
CA PRO A 216 0.26 11.86 2.34
C PRO A 216 1.22 13.03 2.06
N TYR A 217 1.14 13.63 0.88
CA TYR A 217 1.98 14.78 0.52
C TYR A 217 1.72 15.99 1.43
N ARG A 218 0.47 16.32 1.69
CA ARG A 218 0.07 17.43 2.55
C ARG A 218 0.50 17.18 3.99
N LEU A 219 0.31 15.95 4.46
CA LEU A 219 0.71 15.54 5.80
C LEU A 219 2.22 15.65 6.00
N GLU A 220 3.00 15.07 5.09
CA GLU A 220 4.47 15.07 5.17
C GLU A 220 5.03 16.50 5.05
N ALA A 221 4.53 17.28 4.09
CA ALA A 221 4.95 18.67 3.92
C ALA A 221 4.69 19.52 5.16
N ALA A 222 3.56 19.33 5.86
CA ALA A 222 3.24 20.10 7.06
C ALA A 222 4.25 19.87 8.19
N PHE A 223 4.62 18.62 8.47
CA PHE A 223 5.60 18.32 9.52
C PHE A 223 7.03 18.69 9.12
N LEU A 224 7.44 18.42 7.87
CA LEU A 224 8.77 18.79 7.39
C LEU A 224 8.95 20.31 7.37
N ASN A 225 7.94 21.07 6.97
CA ASN A 225 7.98 22.54 7.04
C ASN A 225 8.06 23.01 8.50
N ALA A 226 7.26 22.43 9.41
CA ALA A 226 7.30 22.80 10.82
C ALA A 226 8.68 22.54 11.44
N ILE A 227 9.33 21.42 11.10
CA ILE A 227 10.70 21.13 11.53
C ILE A 227 11.66 22.16 10.96
N ASN A 228 11.59 22.42 9.64
CA ASN A 228 12.46 23.39 8.98
C ASN A 228 12.33 24.79 9.57
N ASP A 229 11.09 25.28 9.70
CA ASP A 229 10.82 26.63 10.22
C ASP A 229 11.26 26.79 11.67
N ALA A 230 11.07 25.75 12.49
CA ALA A 230 11.55 25.72 13.86
C ALA A 230 13.09 25.76 13.93
N CYS A 231 13.77 25.03 13.06
CA CYS A 231 15.23 25.07 12.96
C CYS A 231 15.72 26.44 12.52
N VAL A 232 15.17 27.01 11.46
CA VAL A 232 15.52 28.34 10.93
C VAL A 232 15.30 29.44 11.97
N ALA A 233 14.14 29.45 12.64
CA ALA A 233 13.79 30.45 13.64
C ALA A 233 14.72 30.43 14.87
N ASN A 234 15.34 29.28 15.18
CA ASN A 234 16.25 29.12 16.31
C ASN A 234 17.73 29.03 15.90
N GLY A 235 18.07 29.32 14.65
CA GLY A 235 19.43 29.32 14.15
C GLY A 235 20.09 27.94 14.08
N ILE A 236 19.31 26.88 14.04
CA ILE A 236 19.77 25.50 13.89
C ILE A 236 20.00 25.24 12.40
N VAL A 237 21.27 25.20 11.98
CA VAL A 237 21.63 24.92 10.58
C VAL A 237 21.63 23.41 10.36
N MET A 238 20.83 22.93 9.43
CA MET A 238 20.85 21.51 9.08
C MET A 238 22.21 21.11 8.49
N PRO A 239 22.81 20.00 8.95
CA PRO A 239 24.13 19.60 8.52
C PRO A 239 24.15 19.21 7.05
N GLY A 240 25.18 19.73 6.35
CA GLY A 240 25.48 19.36 4.96
C GLY A 240 26.94 18.90 4.86
N PRO A 241 27.36 18.41 3.68
CA PRO A 241 28.75 18.06 3.46
C PRO A 241 29.64 19.30 3.64
N SER A 242 30.47 19.30 4.68
CA SER A 242 31.47 20.34 4.91
C SER A 242 32.83 19.82 4.46
N TYR A 243 33.43 20.47 3.47
CA TYR A 243 34.78 20.18 3.03
C TYR A 243 35.76 21.15 3.73
N GLY A 244 36.56 20.64 4.63
CA GLY A 244 37.69 21.38 5.16
C GLY A 244 38.79 21.54 4.10
N VAL A 245 38.88 22.70 3.45
CA VAL A 245 40.01 23.00 2.57
C VAL A 245 41.20 23.39 3.45
N THR A 246 42.14 22.46 3.67
CA THR A 246 43.40 22.77 4.27
C THR A 246 44.29 23.39 3.18
N VAL A 247 44.38 24.70 3.15
CA VAL A 247 45.35 25.38 2.28
C VAL A 247 46.72 25.18 2.92
N SER A 248 47.49 24.19 2.44
CA SER A 248 48.91 24.11 2.78
C SER A 248 49.59 25.34 2.21
N PRO A 249 50.37 26.11 3.01
CA PRO A 249 51.14 27.19 2.46
C PRO A 249 52.06 26.63 1.38
N THR A 250 52.00 27.23 0.20
CA THR A 250 52.91 26.89 -0.91
C THR A 250 54.35 26.91 -0.39
N PRO A 251 55.10 25.81 -0.54
CA PRO A 251 56.50 25.83 -0.10
C PRO A 251 57.20 26.97 -0.84
N THR A 252 57.82 27.87 -0.07
CA THR A 252 58.64 28.93 -0.63
C THR A 252 59.65 28.30 -1.60
N PRO A 253 59.79 28.81 -2.83
CA PRO A 253 60.72 28.22 -3.79
C PRO A 253 62.12 28.31 -3.19
N VAL A 254 62.70 27.18 -2.84
CA VAL A 254 64.12 27.08 -2.47
C VAL A 254 64.90 27.44 -3.69
N ALA A 255 65.60 28.59 -3.65
CA ALA A 255 66.52 28.99 -4.74
C ALA A 255 67.57 27.91 -4.90
N PHE A 256 67.44 27.12 -5.97
CA PHE A 256 68.42 26.10 -6.32
C PHE A 256 69.62 26.85 -6.96
N ASN A 257 70.68 27.11 -6.15
CA ASN A 257 71.95 27.58 -6.66
C ASN A 257 72.64 26.44 -7.39
N ALA A 258 72.39 26.31 -8.67
CA ALA A 258 73.06 25.37 -9.55
C ALA A 258 74.49 25.94 -9.83
N GLN A 259 75.48 25.53 -9.03
CA GLN A 259 76.84 25.58 -9.50
C GLN A 259 77.06 24.54 -10.58
N VAL A 260 77.05 25.00 -11.83
CA VAL A 260 77.43 24.17 -12.97
C VAL A 260 78.95 24.00 -12.94
N SER A 261 79.44 22.92 -12.32
CA SER A 261 80.77 22.39 -12.62
C SER A 261 80.69 21.54 -13.90
N GLY A 262 81.23 22.08 -14.96
CA GLY A 262 81.24 21.40 -16.26
C GLY A 262 82.06 20.13 -16.25
N THR A 263 81.47 19.05 -16.62
CA THR A 263 82.14 17.90 -17.30
C THR A 263 81.18 17.35 -18.31
N SER A 264 81.48 17.62 -19.57
CA SER A 264 80.84 17.07 -20.77
C SER A 264 81.14 15.59 -20.89
N SER A 265 80.10 14.76 -20.78
CA SER A 265 80.11 13.38 -21.24
C SER A 265 79.17 13.21 -22.40
N PRO A 266 79.54 12.50 -23.49
CA PRO A 266 78.75 12.43 -24.70
C PRO A 266 77.51 11.54 -24.52
N VAL A 267 76.38 12.01 -25.06
CA VAL A 267 75.06 11.30 -25.14
C VAL A 267 75.15 10.14 -26.14
N PRO A 268 74.75 8.92 -25.80
CA PRO A 268 74.62 7.80 -26.73
C PRO A 268 73.41 7.98 -27.65
N SER A 269 73.63 7.72 -28.93
CA SER A 269 72.77 7.98 -30.09
C SER A 269 71.64 6.97 -30.35
N ASN A 270 71.01 6.38 -29.36
CA ASN A 270 70.03 5.32 -29.61
C ASN A 270 68.67 5.61 -28.96
N LEU A 271 67.98 6.65 -29.38
CA LEU A 271 66.55 6.79 -29.18
C LEU A 271 65.95 7.66 -30.30
N ARG A 272 65.71 7.04 -31.47
CA ARG A 272 64.82 7.57 -32.48
C ARG A 272 63.41 7.09 -32.15
N ALA A 273 62.54 8.02 -31.91
CA ALA A 273 61.12 7.81 -31.86
C ALA A 273 60.57 7.55 -33.29
N PRO A 274 59.51 6.69 -33.48
CA PRO A 274 58.86 6.58 -34.75
C PRO A 274 57.94 7.79 -34.98
N ALA A 275 58.00 8.34 -36.17
CA ALA A 275 57.12 9.35 -36.71
C ALA A 275 55.87 8.71 -37.32
N PRO A 276 54.84 9.51 -37.76
CA PRO A 276 53.45 9.60 -37.39
C PRO A 276 52.52 8.52 -37.92
#